data_8d659a3496d7b6a6e67df39d74e9e3d9
#
_entry.id   8d659a3496d7b6a6e67df39d74e9e3d9
#
_cell.length_a   1.000
_cell.length_b   1.000
_cell.length_c   1.000
_cell.angle_alpha   90.00
_cell.angle_beta   90.00
_cell.angle_gamma   90.00
#
_symmetry.space_group_name_H-M   'P 1'
#
loop_
_entity.id
_entity.type
_entity.pdbx_description
1 polymer ?
#
loop_
_entity_poly.entity_id
_entity_poly.type
_entity_poly.pdbx_seq_one_letter_code
_entity_poly.pdbx_strand_id
1 'polypeptide(L)'
;MEKYGVEYSSQAEIVKEKIKKTNLERYGNEYAVASDIVREKAKKTSLERYGSETPFPFNCNKLNGIIKEKYNVDNISQLDEIKLKKEESYLKHFGVSNPSYSKEVLNKIENTLYQRYGVKHPLQYREFQIKTKSKYIYEDINFDSSWELIFWLYNKEVLNNNITRNLEPLIYYYNDEEFKYFPDFKIDDKIYEIKGDHFFNDDGILIDPWDNSEYGDGKAKAKYDCMLENHIIILRGNDIKPYYNWFKEKYGIKYLNNFRRTK
;
A
#
# COMPACT_ATOMS: atom_id res chain seq x y z
N MET A 1 -42.85 6.67 -22.94
CA MET A 1 -42.13 5.91 -24.01
C MET A 1 -42.23 6.45 -25.40
N GLU A 2 -42.99 7.54 -25.63
CA GLU A 2 -43.55 7.81 -26.98
C GLU A 2 -42.65 8.52 -27.98
N LYS A 3 -41.56 9.21 -27.55
CA LYS A 3 -40.76 10.00 -28.52
C LYS A 3 -39.42 9.36 -28.89
N TYR A 4 -38.82 8.58 -28.01
CA TYR A 4 -37.46 8.04 -28.16
C TYR A 4 -37.34 6.53 -27.95
N GLY A 5 -38.45 5.82 -27.67
CA GLY A 5 -38.48 4.38 -27.43
C GLY A 5 -37.82 3.92 -26.11
N VAL A 6 -37.54 4.85 -25.22
CA VAL A 6 -36.89 4.65 -23.92
C VAL A 6 -37.67 5.31 -22.81
N GLU A 7 -37.49 4.84 -21.56
CA GLU A 7 -38.22 5.36 -20.40
C GLU A 7 -37.90 6.84 -20.11
N TYR A 8 -36.61 7.20 -20.20
CA TYR A 8 -36.15 8.58 -20.04
C TYR A 8 -35.44 9.06 -21.30
N SER A 9 -35.71 10.27 -21.76
CA SER A 9 -35.09 10.85 -22.96
C SER A 9 -33.56 10.85 -22.92
N SER A 10 -32.95 10.98 -21.72
CA SER A 10 -31.50 10.92 -21.51
C SER A 10 -30.88 9.55 -21.83
N GLN A 11 -31.68 8.50 -21.92
CA GLN A 11 -31.20 7.15 -22.28
C GLN A 11 -31.07 6.96 -23.79
N ALA A 12 -31.75 7.79 -24.59
CA ALA A 12 -31.73 7.71 -26.05
C ALA A 12 -30.37 8.15 -26.61
N GLU A 13 -29.76 7.34 -27.51
CA GLU A 13 -28.45 7.65 -28.10
C GLU A 13 -28.44 9.00 -28.85
N ILE A 14 -29.49 9.30 -29.61
CA ILE A 14 -29.58 10.58 -30.29
C ILE A 14 -29.54 11.79 -29.35
N VAL A 15 -30.06 11.65 -28.12
CA VAL A 15 -30.03 12.70 -27.11
C VAL A 15 -28.62 12.79 -26.49
N LYS A 16 -27.99 11.62 -26.21
CA LYS A 16 -26.61 11.56 -25.68
C LYS A 16 -25.61 12.18 -26.65
N GLU A 17 -25.71 11.87 -27.94
CA GLU A 17 -24.85 12.45 -28.99
C GLU A 17 -25.04 13.96 -29.12
N LYS A 18 -26.28 14.43 -29.05
CA LYS A 18 -26.59 15.87 -29.08
C LYS A 18 -25.99 16.58 -27.85
N ILE A 19 -26.04 15.96 -26.67
CA ILE A 19 -25.43 16.50 -25.46
C ILE A 19 -23.92 16.54 -25.60
N LYS A 20 -23.28 15.49 -26.08
CA LYS A 20 -21.83 15.43 -26.31
C LYS A 20 -21.38 16.53 -27.29
N LYS A 21 -22.07 16.66 -28.42
CA LYS A 21 -21.78 17.70 -29.39
C LYS A 21 -21.88 19.10 -28.79
N THR A 22 -22.96 19.39 -28.07
CA THR A 22 -23.16 20.69 -27.39
C THR A 22 -22.07 20.94 -26.35
N ASN A 23 -21.65 19.92 -25.60
CA ASN A 23 -20.57 20.05 -24.60
C ASN A 23 -19.22 20.31 -25.27
N LEU A 24 -18.94 19.63 -26.39
CA LEU A 24 -17.71 19.83 -27.16
C LEU A 24 -17.63 21.28 -27.69
N GLU A 25 -18.73 21.78 -28.25
CA GLU A 25 -18.82 23.17 -28.77
C GLU A 25 -18.67 24.23 -27.65
N ARG A 26 -19.26 23.99 -26.46
CA ARG A 26 -19.26 24.97 -25.36
C ARG A 26 -18.05 24.88 -24.44
N TYR A 27 -17.54 23.72 -24.22
CA TYR A 27 -16.55 23.44 -23.15
C TYR A 27 -15.27 22.74 -23.64
N GLY A 28 -15.19 22.44 -24.95
CA GLY A 28 -14.04 21.77 -25.55
C GLY A 28 -13.89 20.31 -25.12
N ASN A 29 -14.94 19.71 -24.51
CA ASN A 29 -14.92 18.33 -24.03
C ASN A 29 -16.31 17.70 -24.17
N GLU A 30 -16.39 16.41 -24.49
CA GLU A 30 -17.66 15.68 -24.61
C GLU A 30 -18.48 15.67 -23.32
N TYR A 31 -17.81 15.75 -22.20
CA TYR A 31 -18.38 15.79 -20.84
C TYR A 31 -18.05 17.13 -20.19
N ALA A 32 -19.09 17.93 -19.89
CA ALA A 32 -18.92 19.26 -19.28
C ALA A 32 -18.07 19.22 -18.01
N VAL A 33 -18.24 18.19 -17.17
CA VAL A 33 -17.47 18.00 -15.90
C VAL A 33 -15.98 17.69 -16.11
N ALA A 34 -15.59 17.28 -17.31
CA ALA A 34 -14.19 17.04 -17.66
C ALA A 34 -13.48 18.31 -18.15
N SER A 35 -14.22 19.38 -18.41
CA SER A 35 -13.67 20.69 -18.86
C SER A 35 -13.05 21.42 -17.67
N ASP A 36 -11.83 21.94 -17.85
CA ASP A 36 -11.14 22.74 -16.84
C ASP A 36 -11.91 24.03 -16.50
N ILE A 37 -12.57 24.67 -17.49
CA ILE A 37 -13.40 25.84 -17.27
C ILE A 37 -14.54 25.55 -16.28
N VAL A 38 -15.19 24.40 -16.41
CA VAL A 38 -16.29 23.98 -15.53
C VAL A 38 -15.75 23.62 -14.15
N ARG A 39 -14.60 22.92 -14.10
CA ARG A 39 -13.95 22.53 -12.82
C ARG A 39 -13.52 23.75 -12.02
N GLU A 40 -12.85 24.71 -12.65
CA GLU A 40 -12.41 25.94 -11.97
C GLU A 40 -13.60 26.77 -11.46
N LYS A 41 -14.68 26.89 -12.27
CA LYS A 41 -15.90 27.55 -11.83
C LYS A 41 -16.54 26.83 -10.63
N ALA A 42 -16.56 25.49 -10.66
CA ALA A 42 -17.09 24.69 -9.55
C ALA A 42 -16.26 24.86 -8.27
N LYS A 43 -14.91 24.83 -8.38
CA LYS A 43 -13.99 25.08 -7.26
C LYS A 43 -14.21 26.46 -6.66
N LYS A 44 -14.26 27.52 -7.50
CA LYS A 44 -14.50 28.88 -7.06
C LYS A 44 -15.81 28.99 -6.28
N THR A 45 -16.90 28.45 -6.84
CA THR A 45 -18.21 28.45 -6.20
C THR A 45 -18.18 27.67 -4.86
N SER A 46 -17.45 26.55 -4.80
CA SER A 46 -17.32 25.75 -3.60
C SER A 46 -16.53 26.50 -2.52
N LEU A 47 -15.44 27.16 -2.90
CA LEU A 47 -14.61 27.96 -2.00
C LEU A 47 -15.42 29.12 -1.39
N GLU A 48 -16.20 29.83 -2.22
CA GLU A 48 -17.06 30.94 -1.78
C GLU A 48 -18.16 30.47 -0.81
N ARG A 49 -18.75 29.29 -1.04
CA ARG A 49 -19.89 28.79 -0.23
C ARG A 49 -19.50 28.01 1.00
N TYR A 50 -18.40 27.26 0.92
CA TYR A 50 -18.03 26.24 1.92
C TYR A 50 -16.63 26.43 2.51
N GLY A 51 -15.86 27.41 2.02
CA GLY A 51 -14.48 27.65 2.48
C GLY A 51 -13.48 26.55 2.06
N SER A 52 -13.84 25.71 1.06
CA SER A 52 -12.98 24.66 0.53
C SER A 52 -13.23 24.48 -0.98
N GLU A 53 -12.24 23.98 -1.72
CA GLU A 53 -12.35 23.73 -3.16
C GLU A 53 -13.42 22.71 -3.55
N THR A 54 -13.84 21.88 -2.58
CA THR A 54 -14.93 20.92 -2.76
C THR A 54 -15.92 21.03 -1.59
N PRO A 55 -17.22 20.80 -1.80
CA PRO A 55 -18.21 20.84 -0.71
C PRO A 55 -18.13 19.62 0.22
N PHE A 56 -17.32 18.63 -0.13
CA PHE A 56 -17.25 17.34 0.57
C PHE A 56 -16.88 17.46 2.06
N PRO A 57 -15.80 18.20 2.46
CA PRO A 57 -15.44 18.30 3.89
C PRO A 57 -16.55 18.93 4.73
N PHE A 58 -17.21 19.99 4.21
CA PHE A 58 -18.32 20.64 4.89
C PHE A 58 -19.53 19.70 5.07
N ASN A 59 -19.91 19.01 4.00
CA ASN A 59 -21.03 18.07 4.03
C ASN A 59 -20.74 16.85 4.92
N CYS A 60 -19.51 16.34 4.91
CA CYS A 60 -19.10 15.26 5.81
C CYS A 60 -19.20 15.65 7.28
N ASN A 61 -18.68 16.82 7.66
CA ASN A 61 -18.73 17.29 9.04
C ASN A 61 -20.17 17.46 9.52
N LYS A 62 -21.05 18.05 8.68
CA LYS A 62 -22.47 18.18 8.97
C LYS A 62 -23.15 16.83 9.10
N LEU A 63 -22.89 15.90 8.17
CA LEU A 63 -23.47 14.56 8.19
C LEU A 63 -22.98 13.76 9.41
N ASN A 64 -21.71 13.82 9.73
CA ASN A 64 -21.14 13.16 10.91
C ASN A 64 -21.76 13.71 12.21
N GLY A 65 -21.99 15.02 12.29
CA GLY A 65 -22.71 15.63 13.42
C GLY A 65 -24.13 15.06 13.59
N ILE A 66 -24.89 14.98 12.50
CA ILE A 66 -26.26 14.41 12.49
C ILE A 66 -26.22 12.91 12.86
N ILE A 67 -25.26 12.16 12.34
CA ILE A 67 -25.11 10.72 12.64
C ILE A 67 -24.80 10.53 14.13
N LYS A 68 -23.88 11.33 14.68
CA LYS A 68 -23.51 11.26 16.10
C LYS A 68 -24.66 11.62 17.01
N GLU A 69 -25.41 12.68 16.69
CA GLU A 69 -26.57 13.10 17.44
C GLU A 69 -27.71 12.06 17.42
N LYS A 70 -28.00 11.50 16.24
CA LYS A 70 -29.13 10.59 16.05
C LYS A 70 -28.84 9.15 16.46
N TYR A 71 -27.64 8.67 16.26
CA TYR A 71 -27.29 7.24 16.40
C TYR A 71 -26.17 6.99 17.43
N ASN A 72 -25.57 8.02 18.00
CA ASN A 72 -24.44 7.95 18.94
C ASN A 72 -23.24 7.15 18.41
N VAL A 73 -23.00 7.23 17.10
CA VAL A 73 -21.83 6.63 16.42
C VAL A 73 -21.16 7.68 15.54
N ASP A 74 -19.86 7.54 15.32
CA ASP A 74 -19.13 8.46 14.44
C ASP A 74 -19.36 8.18 12.93
N ASN A 75 -19.76 6.95 12.61
CA ASN A 75 -20.07 6.54 11.24
C ASN A 75 -21.24 5.54 11.23
N ILE A 76 -22.18 5.73 10.33
CA ILE A 76 -23.36 4.86 10.21
C ILE A 76 -23.02 3.38 9.97
N SER A 77 -21.83 3.09 9.39
CA SER A 77 -21.37 1.71 9.18
C SER A 77 -21.01 0.95 10.47
N GLN A 78 -20.96 1.66 11.61
CA GLN A 78 -20.75 1.07 12.94
C GLN A 78 -22.04 0.46 13.51
N LEU A 79 -23.19 0.83 12.97
CA LEU A 79 -24.49 0.28 13.39
C LEU A 79 -24.61 -1.21 12.99
N ASP A 80 -25.03 -2.04 13.93
CA ASP A 80 -25.13 -3.49 13.71
C ASP A 80 -26.15 -3.84 12.62
N GLU A 81 -27.26 -3.10 12.53
CA GLU A 81 -28.21 -3.22 11.44
C GLU A 81 -27.57 -3.02 10.05
N ILE A 82 -26.67 -2.04 9.94
CA ILE A 82 -25.96 -1.76 8.68
C ILE A 82 -24.91 -2.85 8.38
N LYS A 83 -24.23 -3.36 9.42
CA LYS A 83 -23.29 -4.48 9.27
C LYS A 83 -24.03 -5.73 8.77
N LEU A 84 -25.16 -6.08 9.38
CA LEU A 84 -25.99 -7.22 8.96
C LEU A 84 -26.49 -7.06 7.53
N LYS A 85 -27.01 -5.91 7.14
CA LYS A 85 -27.45 -5.65 5.75
C LYS A 85 -26.30 -5.78 4.74
N LYS A 86 -25.08 -5.36 5.10
CA LYS A 86 -23.90 -5.57 4.25
C LYS A 86 -23.55 -7.04 4.12
N GLU A 87 -23.55 -7.77 5.23
CA GLU A 87 -23.27 -9.20 5.25
C GLU A 87 -24.30 -9.99 4.42
N GLU A 88 -25.58 -9.72 4.60
CA GLU A 88 -26.65 -10.30 3.78
C GLU A 88 -26.47 -10.02 2.28
N SER A 89 -26.12 -8.77 1.95
CA SER A 89 -25.82 -8.39 0.57
C SER A 89 -24.61 -9.13 0.01
N TYR A 90 -23.55 -9.30 0.80
CA TYR A 90 -22.36 -10.05 0.39
C TYR A 90 -22.66 -11.54 0.21
N LEU A 91 -23.40 -12.16 1.14
CA LEU A 91 -23.87 -13.54 1.01
C LEU A 91 -24.69 -13.74 -0.27
N LYS A 92 -25.60 -12.81 -0.56
CA LYS A 92 -26.43 -12.86 -1.76
C LYS A 92 -25.61 -12.75 -3.06
N HIS A 93 -24.60 -11.88 -3.11
CA HIS A 93 -23.87 -11.59 -4.36
C HIS A 93 -22.61 -12.44 -4.54
N PHE A 94 -21.96 -12.83 -3.45
CA PHE A 94 -20.65 -13.49 -3.47
C PHE A 94 -20.65 -14.87 -2.80
N GLY A 95 -21.76 -15.25 -2.14
CA GLY A 95 -21.88 -16.51 -1.40
C GLY A 95 -21.03 -16.57 -0.12
N VAL A 96 -20.47 -15.44 0.32
CA VAL A 96 -19.59 -15.32 1.50
C VAL A 96 -19.92 -14.06 2.27
N SER A 97 -19.67 -14.03 3.59
CA SER A 97 -19.94 -12.90 4.47
C SER A 97 -19.05 -11.67 4.17
N ASN A 98 -17.91 -11.89 3.54
CA ASN A 98 -16.99 -10.82 3.11
C ASN A 98 -16.47 -11.14 1.71
N PRO A 99 -16.55 -10.20 0.75
CA PRO A 99 -16.05 -10.40 -0.61
C PRO A 99 -14.59 -10.85 -0.71
N SER A 100 -13.75 -10.48 0.27
CA SER A 100 -12.35 -10.92 0.31
C SER A 100 -12.16 -12.42 0.53
N TYR A 101 -13.20 -13.15 0.91
CA TYR A 101 -13.19 -14.62 1.03
C TYR A 101 -13.70 -15.32 -0.24
N SER A 102 -14.24 -14.56 -1.19
CA SER A 102 -14.70 -15.12 -2.45
C SER A 102 -13.53 -15.44 -3.37
N LYS A 103 -13.41 -16.71 -3.78
CA LYS A 103 -12.38 -17.14 -4.75
C LYS A 103 -12.51 -16.38 -6.08
N GLU A 104 -13.72 -16.09 -6.51
CA GLU A 104 -13.94 -15.31 -7.74
C GLU A 104 -13.37 -13.89 -7.64
N VAL A 105 -13.60 -13.21 -6.51
CA VAL A 105 -13.07 -11.88 -6.25
C VAL A 105 -11.54 -11.90 -6.16
N LEU A 106 -10.99 -12.88 -5.43
CA LEU A 106 -9.53 -13.06 -5.31
C LEU A 106 -8.88 -13.30 -6.67
N ASN A 107 -9.45 -14.18 -7.48
CA ASN A 107 -8.95 -14.45 -8.84
C ASN A 107 -9.00 -13.20 -9.74
N LYS A 108 -10.05 -12.37 -9.65
CA LYS A 108 -10.13 -11.11 -10.40
C LYS A 108 -9.05 -10.13 -9.97
N ILE A 109 -8.78 -10.03 -8.66
CA ILE A 109 -7.69 -9.18 -8.11
C ILE A 109 -6.34 -9.68 -8.63
N GLU A 110 -6.07 -10.98 -8.51
CA GLU A 110 -4.84 -11.61 -8.96
C GLU A 110 -4.61 -11.40 -10.47
N ASN A 111 -5.61 -11.66 -11.29
CA ASN A 111 -5.55 -11.45 -12.73
C ASN A 111 -5.27 -9.97 -13.08
N THR A 112 -5.92 -9.04 -12.37
CA THR A 112 -5.68 -7.60 -12.58
C THR A 112 -4.26 -7.20 -12.22
N LEU A 113 -3.73 -7.72 -11.12
CA LEU A 113 -2.35 -7.48 -10.69
C LEU A 113 -1.35 -8.08 -11.69
N TYR A 114 -1.63 -9.30 -12.15
CA TYR A 114 -0.77 -9.96 -13.13
C TYR A 114 -0.73 -9.20 -14.47
N GLN A 115 -1.87 -8.78 -14.98
CA GLN A 115 -1.95 -8.00 -16.22
C GLN A 115 -1.25 -6.63 -16.14
N ARG A 116 -1.33 -5.97 -14.98
CA ARG A 116 -0.78 -4.61 -14.82
C ARG A 116 0.68 -4.60 -14.39
N TYR A 117 1.10 -5.54 -13.57
CA TYR A 117 2.39 -5.50 -12.86
C TYR A 117 3.18 -6.80 -12.99
N GLY A 118 2.66 -7.82 -13.67
CA GLY A 118 3.31 -9.13 -13.80
C GLY A 118 3.46 -9.90 -12.49
N VAL A 119 2.63 -9.59 -11.48
CA VAL A 119 2.69 -10.21 -10.15
C VAL A 119 1.31 -10.66 -9.69
N LYS A 120 1.23 -11.73 -8.92
CA LYS A 120 -0.04 -12.24 -8.36
C LYS A 120 -0.44 -11.53 -7.07
N HIS A 121 0.49 -10.94 -6.33
CA HIS A 121 0.24 -10.26 -5.07
C HIS A 121 0.94 -8.89 -5.02
N PRO A 122 0.32 -7.82 -4.46
CA PRO A 122 0.91 -6.48 -4.44
C PRO A 122 2.32 -6.43 -3.85
N LEU A 123 2.58 -7.23 -2.80
CA LEU A 123 3.90 -7.27 -2.15
C LEU A 123 4.99 -8.01 -2.96
N GLN A 124 4.68 -8.57 -4.13
CA GLN A 124 5.68 -9.05 -5.08
C GLN A 124 6.18 -7.94 -6.01
N TYR A 125 5.52 -6.77 -6.02
CA TYR A 125 5.91 -5.62 -6.79
C TYR A 125 6.66 -4.61 -5.92
N ARG A 126 7.92 -4.31 -6.27
CA ARG A 126 8.84 -3.54 -5.42
C ARG A 126 8.30 -2.16 -5.02
N GLU A 127 7.68 -1.45 -5.93
CA GLU A 127 7.12 -0.13 -5.63
C GLU A 127 5.99 -0.17 -4.58
N PHE A 128 5.17 -1.22 -4.57
CA PHE A 128 4.17 -1.40 -3.52
C PHE A 128 4.80 -1.72 -2.18
N GLN A 129 5.86 -2.54 -2.16
CA GLN A 129 6.61 -2.79 -0.93
C GLN A 129 7.16 -1.49 -0.35
N ILE A 130 7.84 -0.68 -1.17
CA ILE A 130 8.39 0.61 -0.75
C ILE A 130 7.30 1.51 -0.18
N LYS A 131 6.14 1.63 -0.86
CA LYS A 131 5.03 2.48 -0.40
C LYS A 131 4.43 2.03 0.93
N THR A 132 4.39 0.74 1.20
CA THR A 132 3.69 0.18 2.37
C THR A 132 4.60 -0.10 3.57
N LYS A 133 5.83 -0.52 3.33
CA LYS A 133 6.76 -0.98 4.39
C LYS A 133 7.76 0.08 4.83
N SER A 134 8.24 0.92 3.89
CA SER A 134 9.30 1.88 4.21
C SER A 134 8.89 2.88 5.26
N LYS A 135 9.72 2.99 6.29
CA LYS A 135 9.52 3.88 7.45
C LYS A 135 10.43 5.10 7.41
N TYR A 136 11.55 5.02 6.71
CA TYR A 136 12.57 6.07 6.64
C TYR A 136 12.96 6.36 5.19
N ILE A 137 13.38 7.60 4.93
CA ILE A 137 13.94 8.05 3.64
C ILE A 137 15.22 8.84 3.93
N TYR A 138 16.28 8.53 3.20
CA TYR A 138 17.53 9.27 3.18
C TYR A 138 18.06 9.34 1.74
N GLU A 139 18.33 10.53 1.22
CA GLU A 139 18.80 10.76 -0.16
C GLU A 139 17.99 9.97 -1.22
N ASP A 140 16.65 10.08 -1.15
CA ASP A 140 15.69 9.37 -2.00
C ASP A 140 15.70 7.83 -1.89
N ILE A 141 16.47 7.29 -0.95
CA ILE A 141 16.53 5.86 -0.67
C ILE A 141 15.57 5.54 0.48
N ASN A 142 14.75 4.50 0.28
CA ASN A 142 13.75 4.05 1.26
C ASN A 142 14.30 2.91 2.12
N PHE A 143 14.04 2.96 3.44
CA PHE A 143 14.43 1.94 4.41
C PHE A 143 13.22 1.47 5.20
N ASP A 144 13.12 0.16 5.40
CA ASP A 144 12.00 -0.47 6.09
C ASP A 144 12.16 -0.40 7.61
N SER A 145 13.39 -0.28 8.09
CA SER A 145 13.73 -0.19 9.51
C SER A 145 14.81 0.87 9.80
N SER A 146 14.87 1.29 11.07
CA SER A 146 15.96 2.15 11.55
C SER A 146 17.33 1.46 11.49
N TRP A 147 17.36 0.14 11.66
CA TRP A 147 18.60 -0.63 11.59
C TRP A 147 19.20 -0.62 10.19
N GLU A 148 18.37 -0.75 9.16
CA GLU A 148 18.80 -0.64 7.77
C GLU A 148 19.38 0.74 7.46
N LEU A 149 18.70 1.83 7.90
CA LEU A 149 19.20 3.19 7.71
C LEU A 149 20.53 3.42 8.44
N ILE A 150 20.65 2.96 9.69
CA ILE A 150 21.87 3.09 10.50
C ILE A 150 23.03 2.31 9.85
N PHE A 151 22.78 1.08 9.40
CA PHE A 151 23.78 0.27 8.72
C PHE A 151 24.25 0.95 7.42
N TRP A 152 23.33 1.50 6.64
CA TRP A 152 23.65 2.28 5.45
C TRP A 152 24.54 3.48 5.77
N LEU A 153 24.15 4.30 6.73
CA LEU A 153 24.91 5.51 7.12
C LEU A 153 26.31 5.16 7.61
N TYR A 154 26.46 4.13 8.43
CA TYR A 154 27.76 3.69 8.90
C TYR A 154 28.67 3.26 7.75
N ASN A 155 28.17 2.48 6.82
CA ASN A 155 28.93 2.03 5.66
C ASN A 155 29.35 3.20 4.76
N LYS A 156 28.49 4.21 4.60
CA LYS A 156 28.80 5.41 3.81
C LYS A 156 29.78 6.35 4.52
N GLU A 157 29.53 6.66 5.79
CA GLU A 157 30.22 7.74 6.49
C GLU A 157 31.51 7.29 7.21
N VAL A 158 31.59 6.06 7.65
CA VAL A 158 32.72 5.53 8.44
C VAL A 158 33.61 4.64 7.60
N LEU A 159 33.00 3.68 6.89
CA LEU A 159 33.75 2.69 6.12
C LEU A 159 34.01 3.14 4.67
N ASN A 160 33.29 4.15 4.19
CA ASN A 160 33.33 4.62 2.80
C ASN A 160 33.12 3.50 1.78
N ASN A 161 32.27 2.52 2.15
CA ASN A 161 31.97 1.39 1.31
C ASN A 161 31.06 1.78 0.13
N ASN A 162 31.22 1.09 -0.99
CA ASN A 162 30.29 1.17 -2.11
C ASN A 162 29.06 0.28 -1.82
N ILE A 163 28.19 0.74 -0.92
CA ILE A 163 26.95 0.04 -0.57
C ILE A 163 25.83 0.42 -1.54
N THR A 164 25.06 -0.57 -1.99
CA THR A 164 23.89 -0.40 -2.86
C THR A 164 22.66 -1.04 -2.24
N ARG A 165 21.48 -0.51 -2.58
CA ARG A 165 20.16 -1.00 -2.18
C ARG A 165 19.29 -1.17 -3.44
N ASN A 166 18.10 -1.73 -3.30
CA ASN A 166 17.19 -2.03 -4.42
C ASN A 166 17.78 -3.03 -5.42
N LEU A 167 18.33 -4.10 -4.87
CA LEU A 167 18.90 -5.19 -5.66
C LEU A 167 17.83 -5.91 -6.48
N GLU A 168 18.26 -6.59 -7.53
CA GLU A 168 17.40 -7.52 -8.27
C GLU A 168 16.87 -8.61 -7.31
N PRO A 169 15.61 -9.01 -7.47
CA PRO A 169 15.03 -10.03 -6.63
C PRO A 169 15.65 -11.40 -6.87
N LEU A 170 15.82 -12.14 -5.79
CA LEU A 170 16.08 -13.58 -5.86
C LEU A 170 14.74 -14.32 -5.94
N ILE A 171 14.71 -15.38 -6.71
CA ILE A 171 13.52 -16.22 -6.91
C ILE A 171 13.60 -17.41 -5.97
N TYR A 172 12.49 -17.72 -5.28
CA TYR A 172 12.32 -18.95 -4.53
C TYR A 172 10.95 -19.54 -4.78
N TYR A 173 10.80 -20.82 -4.51
CA TYR A 173 9.56 -21.56 -4.77
C TYR A 173 8.98 -22.10 -3.46
N TYR A 174 7.66 -22.05 -3.36
CA TYR A 174 6.91 -22.68 -2.28
C TYR A 174 5.55 -23.16 -2.82
N ASN A 175 5.22 -24.44 -2.61
CA ASN A 175 4.01 -25.10 -3.15
C ASN A 175 3.85 -24.88 -4.67
N ASP A 176 4.91 -25.11 -5.43
CA ASP A 176 4.96 -24.95 -6.90
C ASP A 176 4.70 -23.52 -7.40
N GLU A 177 4.67 -22.53 -6.50
CA GLU A 177 4.52 -21.13 -6.84
C GLU A 177 5.86 -20.38 -6.72
N GLU A 178 6.07 -19.44 -7.66
CA GLU A 178 7.24 -18.55 -7.69
C GLU A 178 7.02 -17.33 -6.80
N PHE A 179 8.02 -17.01 -5.97
CA PHE A 179 8.06 -15.83 -5.14
C PHE A 179 9.36 -15.04 -5.34
N LYS A 180 9.28 -13.72 -5.10
CA LYS A 180 10.40 -12.81 -5.18
C LYS A 180 10.85 -12.37 -3.79
N TYR A 181 12.14 -12.51 -3.53
CA TYR A 181 12.80 -11.99 -2.35
C TYR A 181 13.75 -10.85 -2.73
N PHE A 182 13.63 -9.72 -2.07
CA PHE A 182 14.46 -8.54 -2.30
C PHE A 182 15.43 -8.39 -1.14
N PRO A 183 16.74 -8.67 -1.35
CA PRO A 183 17.76 -8.47 -0.33
C PRO A 183 17.91 -6.99 0.05
N ASP A 184 18.41 -6.71 1.27
CA ASP A 184 18.50 -5.33 1.74
C ASP A 184 19.64 -4.57 1.09
N PHE A 185 20.87 -5.12 1.09
CA PHE A 185 22.07 -4.41 0.63
C PHE A 185 23.04 -5.30 -0.11
N LYS A 186 23.85 -4.66 -0.96
CA LYS A 186 25.07 -5.23 -1.52
C LYS A 186 26.24 -4.31 -1.23
N ILE A 187 27.35 -4.90 -0.77
CA ILE A 187 28.64 -4.24 -0.57
C ILE A 187 29.66 -5.10 -1.28
N ASP A 188 30.30 -4.56 -2.30
CA ASP A 188 31.14 -5.30 -3.23
C ASP A 188 30.39 -6.53 -3.78
N ASP A 189 30.92 -7.75 -3.57
CA ASP A 189 30.29 -8.99 -4.03
C ASP A 189 29.41 -9.67 -2.96
N LYS A 190 29.27 -9.07 -1.77
CA LYS A 190 28.51 -9.64 -0.65
C LYS A 190 27.13 -9.04 -0.55
N ILE A 191 26.14 -9.89 -0.31
CA ILE A 191 24.75 -9.49 -0.09
C ILE A 191 24.43 -9.60 1.40
N TYR A 192 23.71 -8.61 1.91
CA TYR A 192 23.35 -8.49 3.32
C TYR A 192 21.85 -8.36 3.51
N GLU A 193 21.36 -9.01 4.55
CA GLU A 193 19.97 -8.90 5.03
C GLU A 193 20.01 -8.52 6.51
N ILE A 194 19.18 -7.56 6.93
CA ILE A 194 19.04 -7.18 8.34
C ILE A 194 17.74 -7.75 8.88
N LYS A 195 17.84 -8.62 9.86
CA LYS A 195 16.69 -9.26 10.51
C LYS A 195 16.64 -8.96 11.99
N GLY A 196 15.44 -8.65 12.50
CA GLY A 196 15.17 -8.54 13.93
C GLY A 196 15.30 -9.88 14.63
N ASP A 197 15.74 -9.86 15.89
CA ASP A 197 15.91 -11.08 16.70
C ASP A 197 14.59 -11.83 16.90
N HIS A 198 13.46 -11.14 16.87
CA HIS A 198 12.13 -11.74 17.01
C HIS A 198 11.72 -12.69 15.87
N PHE A 199 12.50 -12.79 14.81
CA PHE A 199 12.34 -13.81 13.76
C PHE A 199 13.11 -15.10 14.05
N PHE A 200 13.76 -15.22 15.20
CA PHE A 200 14.55 -16.38 15.55
C PHE A 200 14.27 -16.80 17.00
N ASN A 201 14.28 -18.10 17.26
CA ASN A 201 14.29 -18.61 18.62
C ASN A 201 15.70 -18.53 19.25
N ASP A 202 15.84 -18.96 20.52
CA ASP A 202 17.11 -18.91 21.26
C ASP A 202 18.20 -19.78 20.62
N ASP A 203 17.82 -20.85 19.91
CA ASP A 203 18.73 -21.72 19.16
C ASP A 203 19.13 -21.16 17.79
N GLY A 204 18.62 -19.98 17.42
CA GLY A 204 18.90 -19.33 16.15
C GLY A 204 18.12 -19.88 14.96
N ILE A 205 17.06 -20.64 15.21
CA ILE A 205 16.16 -21.19 14.19
C ILE A 205 15.13 -20.12 13.81
N LEU A 206 14.85 -19.98 12.51
CA LEU A 206 13.81 -19.07 12.02
C LEU A 206 12.43 -19.50 12.55
N ILE A 207 11.69 -18.55 13.10
CA ILE A 207 10.33 -18.75 13.62
C ILE A 207 9.36 -17.73 13.02
N ASP A 208 8.08 -18.05 13.04
CA ASP A 208 7.05 -17.04 12.86
C ASP A 208 6.94 -16.20 14.16
N PRO A 209 7.10 -14.86 14.08
CA PRO A 209 7.10 -14.01 15.28
C PRO A 209 5.71 -13.87 15.94
N TRP A 210 4.63 -14.37 15.31
CA TRP A 210 3.28 -14.26 15.82
C TRP A 210 2.86 -15.47 16.69
N ASP A 211 3.28 -16.67 16.28
CA ASP A 211 2.93 -17.91 16.98
C ASP A 211 4.13 -18.71 17.47
N ASN A 212 5.35 -18.24 17.21
CA ASN A 212 6.63 -18.88 17.52
C ASN A 212 6.80 -20.28 16.89
N SER A 213 6.00 -20.61 15.86
CA SER A 213 6.22 -21.85 15.13
C SER A 213 7.52 -21.82 14.34
N GLU A 214 8.25 -22.90 14.36
CA GLU A 214 9.48 -23.03 13.56
C GLU A 214 9.13 -22.97 12.07
N TYR A 215 9.85 -22.09 11.34
CA TYR A 215 9.68 -21.87 9.89
C TYR A 215 8.31 -21.33 9.47
N GLY A 216 7.42 -20.95 10.39
CA GLY A 216 6.12 -20.38 10.08
C GLY A 216 5.26 -21.31 9.23
N ASP A 217 4.69 -20.80 8.13
CA ASP A 217 3.86 -21.54 7.18
C ASP A 217 4.66 -22.39 6.16
N GLY A 218 5.95 -22.58 6.38
CA GLY A 218 6.87 -23.22 5.43
C GLY A 218 7.39 -22.27 4.34
N LYS A 219 6.65 -21.23 3.98
CA LYS A 219 7.09 -20.20 3.03
C LYS A 219 8.23 -19.36 3.60
N ALA A 220 8.20 -19.06 4.89
CA ALA A 220 9.26 -18.38 5.60
C ALA A 220 10.56 -19.20 5.53
N LYS A 221 10.46 -20.52 5.71
CA LYS A 221 11.59 -21.43 5.55
C LYS A 221 12.13 -21.42 4.12
N ALA A 222 11.28 -21.57 3.10
CA ALA A 222 11.70 -21.54 1.70
C ALA A 222 12.44 -20.23 1.35
N LYS A 223 11.96 -19.09 1.87
CA LYS A 223 12.66 -17.80 1.74
C LYS A 223 14.02 -17.82 2.45
N TYR A 224 14.10 -18.40 3.65
CA TYR A 224 15.34 -18.48 4.41
C TYR A 224 16.36 -19.40 3.76
N ASP A 225 15.92 -20.55 3.24
CA ASP A 225 16.77 -21.48 2.49
C ASP A 225 17.35 -20.76 1.25
N CYS A 226 16.53 -19.98 0.53
CA CYS A 226 17.02 -19.15 -0.60
C CYS A 226 18.10 -18.16 -0.17
N MET A 227 17.99 -17.55 1.03
CA MET A 227 19.04 -16.68 1.55
C MET A 227 20.35 -17.44 1.78
N LEU A 228 20.28 -18.64 2.38
CA LEU A 228 21.46 -19.48 2.66
C LEU A 228 22.11 -19.97 1.37
N GLU A 229 21.34 -20.46 0.42
CA GLU A 229 21.82 -20.92 -0.90
C GLU A 229 22.54 -19.81 -1.69
N ASN A 230 22.10 -18.58 -1.54
CA ASN A 230 22.71 -17.40 -2.17
C ASN A 230 23.78 -16.75 -1.28
N HIS A 231 24.23 -17.41 -0.22
CA HIS A 231 25.30 -16.94 0.68
C HIS A 231 25.06 -15.55 1.26
N ILE A 232 23.79 -15.21 1.56
CA ILE A 232 23.42 -13.91 2.12
C ILE A 232 23.89 -13.83 3.56
N ILE A 233 24.57 -12.77 3.91
CA ILE A 233 25.02 -12.48 5.26
C ILE A 233 23.85 -11.86 6.04
N ILE A 234 23.30 -12.61 7.00
CA ILE A 234 22.20 -12.17 7.83
C ILE A 234 22.75 -11.49 9.08
N LEU A 235 22.47 -10.21 9.25
CA LEU A 235 22.84 -9.43 10.42
C LEU A 235 21.67 -9.34 11.39
N ARG A 236 21.91 -9.71 12.64
CA ARG A 236 20.94 -9.72 13.74
C ARG A 236 21.27 -8.66 14.79
N GLY A 237 20.49 -8.59 15.85
CA GLY A 237 20.61 -7.58 16.90
C GLY A 237 22.02 -7.34 17.42
N ASN A 238 22.75 -8.40 17.74
CA ASN A 238 24.14 -8.29 18.23
C ASN A 238 25.10 -7.78 17.14
N ASP A 239 24.87 -8.15 15.88
CA ASP A 239 25.70 -7.69 14.75
C ASP A 239 25.41 -6.22 14.42
N ILE A 240 24.17 -5.76 14.64
CA ILE A 240 23.74 -4.36 14.41
C ILE A 240 24.10 -3.44 15.57
N LYS A 241 24.29 -3.96 16.77
CA LYS A 241 24.57 -3.18 17.98
C LYS A 241 25.76 -2.21 17.86
N PRO A 242 26.90 -2.55 17.24
CA PRO A 242 28.00 -1.61 17.04
C PRO A 242 27.59 -0.40 16.19
N TYR A 243 26.85 -0.60 15.10
CA TYR A 243 26.36 0.45 14.21
C TYR A 243 25.37 1.37 14.93
N TYR A 244 24.47 0.76 15.72
CA TYR A 244 23.49 1.47 16.52
C TYR A 244 24.16 2.36 17.58
N ASN A 245 25.18 1.86 18.29
CA ASN A 245 25.94 2.63 19.28
C ASN A 245 26.67 3.80 18.66
N TRP A 246 27.34 3.60 17.53
CA TRP A 246 27.96 4.67 16.76
C TRP A 246 26.94 5.77 16.40
N PHE A 247 25.79 5.38 15.86
CA PHE A 247 24.77 6.36 15.48
C PHE A 247 24.23 7.13 16.68
N LYS A 248 24.00 6.43 17.80
CA LYS A 248 23.55 7.02 19.05
C LYS A 248 24.55 8.06 19.60
N GLU A 249 25.82 7.72 19.57
CA GLU A 249 26.90 8.61 20.03
C GLU A 249 27.07 9.85 19.11
N LYS A 250 27.04 9.65 17.82
CA LYS A 250 27.25 10.71 16.83
C LYS A 250 26.08 11.66 16.69
N TYR A 251 24.87 11.14 16.62
CA TYR A 251 23.66 11.90 16.25
C TYR A 251 22.61 11.97 17.37
N GLY A 252 22.60 11.00 18.28
CA GLY A 252 21.49 10.76 19.19
C GLY A 252 20.30 10.09 18.48
N ILE A 253 19.57 9.21 19.20
CA ILE A 253 18.48 8.39 18.60
C ILE A 253 17.33 9.25 18.06
N LYS A 254 17.05 10.40 18.68
CA LYS A 254 15.98 11.30 18.22
C LYS A 254 16.21 11.82 16.80
N TYR A 255 17.47 11.82 16.34
CA TYR A 255 17.83 12.28 15.00
C TYR A 255 17.21 11.43 13.89
N LEU A 256 16.88 10.15 14.15
CA LEU A 256 16.12 9.28 13.24
C LEU A 256 14.78 9.88 12.82
N ASN A 257 14.18 10.75 13.63
CA ASN A 257 12.90 11.37 13.28
C ASN A 257 12.99 12.28 12.05
N ASN A 258 14.19 12.81 11.74
CA ASN A 258 14.41 13.65 10.56
C ASN A 258 14.28 12.86 9.25
N PHE A 259 14.43 11.55 9.32
CA PHE A 259 14.36 10.65 8.17
C PHE A 259 13.03 9.89 8.08
N ARG A 260 12.12 10.10 9.05
CA ARG A 260 10.81 9.43 9.02
C ARG A 260 10.01 9.89 7.81
N ARG A 261 9.51 8.90 7.08
CA ARG A 261 8.57 9.12 5.99
C ARG A 261 7.27 9.70 6.55
N THR A 262 6.90 10.90 6.14
CA THR A 262 5.56 11.45 6.38
C THR A 262 4.57 10.71 5.50
N LYS A 263 3.49 10.22 6.09
CA LYS A 263 2.41 9.51 5.36
C LYS A 263 1.57 10.50 4.58
#